data_6530c94d81856b6eaf1825dcb6bfac9f
#
_entry.id   6530c94d81856b6eaf1825dcb6bfac9f
#
_cell.length_a   1.000
_cell.length_b   1.000
_cell.length_c   1.000
_cell.angle_alpha   90.00
_cell.angle_beta   90.00
_cell.angle_gamma   90.00
#
_symmetry.space_group_name_H-M   'P 1'
#
loop_
_entity.id
_entity.type
_entity.pdbx_description
1 polymer ?
#
loop_
_entity_poly.entity_id
_entity_poly.type
_entity_poly.pdbx_seq_one_letter_code
_entity_poly.pdbx_strand_id
1 'polypeptide(L)'
;MGWDLTVKMLGGHEFKVPLNNSMSVSELKAKITQKTGVHAFQQRLAVHPSGLALQDRVSLASQGLGPGSTVLLVVDSCDVPLSILVRNDKGRSSTYEVVLTQTVAQLKQRVSQQEGVQEDLFWLTFEGKPMEDQLPLGEYDLQPLCTVYMNLRLRGGSAEPPASI
;
A
#
# COMPACT_ATOMS: atom_id res chain seq x y z
N MET A 1 -4.90 -19.10 20.61
CA MET A 1 -3.62 -19.72 20.87
C MET A 1 -2.64 -19.42 19.75
N GLY A 2 -1.44 -19.01 20.11
CA GLY A 2 -0.46 -18.60 19.12
C GLY A 2 0.36 -19.75 18.58
N TRP A 3 0.88 -19.58 17.40
CA TRP A 3 1.80 -20.52 16.80
C TRP A 3 2.75 -19.74 15.88
N ASP A 4 3.87 -20.36 15.55
CA ASP A 4 4.88 -19.72 14.71
C ASP A 4 4.77 -20.21 13.28
N LEU A 5 4.80 -19.28 12.34
CA LEU A 5 4.88 -19.56 10.92
C LEU A 5 6.30 -19.31 10.45
N THR A 6 6.85 -20.24 9.69
CA THR A 6 8.17 -20.05 9.07
C THR A 6 7.99 -19.32 7.76
N VAL A 7 8.71 -18.20 7.59
CA VAL A 7 8.74 -17.46 6.34
C VAL A 7 10.10 -17.67 5.71
N LYS A 8 10.11 -18.17 4.48
CA LYS A 8 11.34 -18.50 3.77
C LYS A 8 11.48 -17.58 2.56
N MET A 9 12.64 -16.96 2.43
CA MET A 9 12.92 -16.04 1.32
C MET A 9 13.81 -16.72 0.29
N LEU A 10 13.78 -16.23 -0.94
CA LEU A 10 14.53 -16.83 -2.04
C LEU A 10 16.03 -16.88 -1.79
N GLY A 11 16.57 -15.96 -1.02
CA GLY A 11 17.99 -15.95 -0.70
C GLY A 11 18.41 -16.95 0.35
N GLY A 12 17.49 -17.77 0.83
CA GLY A 12 17.79 -18.76 1.85
C GLY A 12 17.55 -18.30 3.28
N HIS A 13 17.19 -17.05 3.48
CA HIS A 13 16.84 -16.55 4.81
C HIS A 13 15.50 -17.11 5.25
N GLU A 14 15.45 -17.47 6.53
CA GLU A 14 14.22 -17.93 7.15
C GLU A 14 14.03 -17.20 8.48
N PHE A 15 12.79 -16.91 8.81
CA PHE A 15 12.49 -16.37 10.12
C PHE A 15 11.07 -16.82 10.51
N LYS A 16 10.77 -16.71 11.80
CA LYS A 16 9.48 -17.12 12.33
C LYS A 16 8.66 -15.91 12.70
N VAL A 17 7.36 -15.99 12.43
CA VAL A 17 6.42 -14.93 12.75
C VAL A 17 5.36 -15.52 13.68
N PRO A 18 5.17 -14.94 14.88
CA PRO A 18 4.13 -15.43 15.77
C PRO A 18 2.76 -15.00 15.29
N LEU A 19 1.85 -15.95 15.20
CA LEU A 19 0.51 -15.73 14.66
C LEU A 19 -0.53 -16.42 15.53
N ASN A 20 -1.79 -16.26 15.16
CA ASN A 20 -2.88 -17.03 15.72
C ASN A 20 -3.87 -17.40 14.60
N ASN A 21 -4.80 -18.28 14.91
CA ASN A 21 -5.70 -18.84 13.90
C ASN A 21 -6.66 -17.82 13.29
N SER A 22 -6.93 -16.74 14.01
CA SER A 22 -7.90 -15.74 13.55
C SER A 22 -7.25 -14.68 12.63
N MET A 23 -5.94 -14.69 12.51
CA MET A 23 -5.26 -13.68 11.70
C MET A 23 -5.46 -13.90 10.22
N SER A 24 -5.50 -12.78 9.48
CA SER A 24 -5.56 -12.78 8.02
C SER A 24 -4.17 -12.66 7.43
N VAL A 25 -4.09 -12.86 6.11
CA VAL A 25 -2.83 -12.66 5.38
C VAL A 25 -2.37 -11.21 5.48
N SER A 26 -3.30 -10.26 5.49
CA SER A 26 -2.94 -8.84 5.65
C SER A 26 -2.19 -8.60 6.95
N GLU A 27 -2.64 -9.22 8.03
CA GLU A 27 -1.96 -9.10 9.32
C GLU A 27 -0.60 -9.78 9.30
N LEU A 28 -0.48 -10.91 8.61
CA LEU A 28 0.80 -11.57 8.42
C LEU A 28 1.76 -10.66 7.67
N LYS A 29 1.30 -10.03 6.59
CA LYS A 29 2.15 -9.11 5.82
C LYS A 29 2.61 -7.93 6.66
N ALA A 30 1.76 -7.42 7.53
CA ALA A 30 2.15 -6.33 8.44
C ALA A 30 3.28 -6.76 9.36
N LYS A 31 3.22 -7.98 9.89
CA LYS A 31 4.28 -8.50 10.75
C LYS A 31 5.57 -8.73 9.96
N ILE A 32 5.48 -9.19 8.72
CA ILE A 32 6.64 -9.35 7.87
C ILE A 32 7.28 -8.00 7.59
N THR A 33 6.47 -6.96 7.36
CA THR A 33 6.98 -5.61 7.18
C THR A 33 7.80 -5.16 8.38
N GLN A 34 7.34 -5.44 9.59
CA GLN A 34 8.06 -5.08 10.79
C GLN A 34 9.43 -5.77 10.89
N LYS A 35 9.51 -6.99 10.39
CA LYS A 35 10.77 -7.76 10.47
C LYS A 35 11.73 -7.48 9.33
N THR A 36 11.22 -7.16 8.15
CA THR A 36 12.05 -7.08 6.93
C THR A 36 12.12 -5.69 6.33
N GLY A 37 11.17 -4.82 6.65
CA GLY A 37 11.06 -3.53 6.00
C GLY A 37 10.41 -3.57 4.63
N VAL A 38 9.98 -4.75 4.17
CA VAL A 38 9.32 -4.89 2.88
C VAL A 38 7.85 -4.51 3.02
N HIS A 39 7.38 -3.58 2.20
CA HIS A 39 5.99 -3.14 2.27
C HIS A 39 5.04 -4.27 1.88
N ALA A 40 3.85 -4.29 2.50
CA ALA A 40 2.88 -5.35 2.27
C ALA A 40 2.52 -5.50 0.80
N PHE A 41 2.37 -4.39 0.07
CA PHE A 41 2.00 -4.47 -1.34
C PHE A 41 3.10 -5.08 -2.21
N GLN A 42 4.34 -5.17 -1.71
CA GLN A 42 5.44 -5.80 -2.42
C GLN A 42 5.62 -7.27 -2.07
N GLN A 43 4.86 -7.77 -1.11
CA GLN A 43 4.99 -9.15 -0.67
C GLN A 43 4.11 -10.08 -1.48
N ARG A 44 4.73 -11.14 -1.99
CA ARG A 44 4.01 -12.25 -2.64
C ARG A 44 4.26 -13.49 -1.80
N LEU A 45 3.21 -14.00 -1.18
CA LEU A 45 3.30 -15.13 -0.27
C LEU A 45 2.66 -16.36 -0.90
N ALA A 46 3.31 -17.48 -0.78
CA ALA A 46 2.79 -18.75 -1.27
C ALA A 46 3.07 -19.85 -0.26
N VAL A 47 2.13 -20.79 -0.14
CA VAL A 47 2.30 -21.93 0.75
C VAL A 47 3.38 -22.84 0.20
N HIS A 48 4.31 -23.27 1.06
CA HIS A 48 5.36 -24.20 0.68
C HIS A 48 4.97 -25.60 1.18
N PRO A 49 5.13 -26.67 0.39
CA PRO A 49 5.70 -26.71 -0.95
C PRO A 49 4.70 -26.60 -2.11
N SER A 50 3.42 -26.43 -1.83
CA SER A 50 2.40 -26.46 -2.88
C SER A 50 2.49 -25.30 -3.87
N GLY A 51 3.04 -24.16 -3.43
CA GLY A 51 3.09 -22.95 -4.27
C GLY A 51 1.79 -22.20 -4.38
N LEU A 52 0.79 -22.56 -3.58
CA LEU A 52 -0.51 -21.92 -3.62
C LEU A 52 -0.42 -20.49 -3.07
N ALA A 53 -0.82 -19.50 -3.88
CA ALA A 53 -0.77 -18.09 -3.49
C ALA A 53 -1.78 -17.81 -2.38
N LEU A 54 -1.36 -17.01 -1.40
CA LEU A 54 -2.23 -16.63 -0.29
C LEU A 54 -3.09 -15.43 -0.67
N GLN A 55 -4.33 -15.42 -0.19
CA GLN A 55 -5.27 -14.34 -0.44
C GLN A 55 -5.37 -13.44 0.80
N ASP A 56 -5.27 -12.14 0.58
CA ASP A 56 -5.10 -11.17 1.66
C ASP A 56 -6.23 -11.14 2.67
N ARG A 57 -7.46 -11.32 2.21
CA ARG A 57 -8.64 -11.14 3.07
C ARG A 57 -9.16 -12.44 3.67
N VAL A 58 -8.47 -13.52 3.43
CA VAL A 58 -8.87 -14.83 3.93
C VAL A 58 -8.00 -15.18 5.12
N SER A 59 -8.57 -15.81 6.13
CA SER A 59 -7.82 -16.19 7.31
C SER A 59 -6.73 -17.20 6.96
N LEU A 60 -5.67 -17.20 7.75
CA LEU A 60 -4.56 -18.13 7.52
C LEU A 60 -5.03 -19.58 7.68
N ALA A 61 -5.84 -19.86 8.68
CA ALA A 61 -6.33 -21.21 8.93
C ALA A 61 -7.17 -21.71 7.77
N SER A 62 -7.99 -20.84 7.17
CA SER A 62 -8.82 -21.21 6.02
C SER A 62 -8.00 -21.59 4.80
N GLN A 63 -6.76 -21.15 4.73
CA GLN A 63 -5.86 -21.44 3.61
C GLN A 63 -4.93 -22.62 3.93
N GLY A 64 -5.19 -23.33 5.00
CA GLY A 64 -4.45 -24.54 5.35
C GLY A 64 -3.18 -24.28 6.15
N LEU A 65 -3.00 -23.08 6.69
CA LEU A 65 -1.83 -22.79 7.49
C LEU A 65 -2.07 -23.06 8.97
N GLY A 66 -1.06 -23.55 9.65
CA GLY A 66 -1.11 -23.81 11.07
C GLY A 66 0.30 -24.02 11.61
N PRO A 67 0.42 -24.50 12.84
CA PRO A 67 1.74 -24.75 13.41
C PRO A 67 2.58 -25.64 12.51
N GLY A 68 3.82 -25.23 12.28
CA GLY A 68 4.73 -25.99 11.43
C GLY A 68 4.64 -25.68 9.94
N SER A 69 3.72 -24.82 9.55
CA SER A 69 3.61 -24.41 8.14
C SER A 69 4.75 -23.49 7.73
N THR A 70 5.05 -23.50 6.44
CA THR A 70 6.07 -22.63 5.84
C THR A 70 5.45 -21.91 4.67
N VAL A 71 5.74 -20.62 4.53
CA VAL A 71 5.38 -19.84 3.35
C VAL A 71 6.63 -19.30 2.70
N LEU A 72 6.56 -19.13 1.38
CA LEU A 72 7.62 -18.49 0.62
C LEU A 72 7.25 -17.02 0.44
N LEU A 73 8.22 -16.16 0.69
CA LEU A 73 8.09 -14.73 0.46
C LEU A 73 8.92 -14.36 -0.75
N VAL A 74 8.26 -13.81 -1.76
CA VAL A 74 8.92 -13.22 -2.93
C VAL A 74 8.64 -11.73 -2.88
N VAL A 75 9.68 -10.93 -3.00
CA VAL A 75 9.56 -9.49 -3.00
C VAL A 75 9.38 -9.00 -4.43
N ASP A 76 8.26 -8.33 -4.67
CA ASP A 76 7.98 -7.71 -5.96
C ASP A 76 8.50 -6.28 -5.91
N SER A 77 9.33 -5.88 -6.85
CA SER A 77 9.90 -4.54 -6.87
C SER A 77 8.83 -3.47 -7.09
N CYS A 78 7.72 -3.83 -7.73
CA CYS A 78 6.62 -2.91 -8.04
C CYS A 78 7.11 -1.68 -8.80
N ASP A 79 8.10 -1.85 -9.67
CA ASP A 79 8.70 -0.74 -10.41
C ASP A 79 8.12 -0.58 -11.81
N VAL A 80 7.09 -1.34 -12.16
CA VAL A 80 6.40 -1.18 -13.44
C VAL A 80 5.47 0.02 -13.34
N PRO A 81 5.62 1.02 -14.23
CA PRO A 81 4.77 2.21 -14.15
C PRO A 81 3.30 1.88 -14.45
N LEU A 82 2.43 2.61 -13.79
CA LEU A 82 1.00 2.57 -14.11
C LEU A 82 0.49 3.99 -14.23
N SER A 83 -0.56 4.15 -15.01
CA SER A 83 -1.18 5.46 -15.22
C SER A 83 -2.34 5.62 -14.27
N ILE A 84 -2.37 6.75 -13.56
CA ILE A 84 -3.50 7.12 -12.72
C ILE A 84 -4.00 8.49 -13.14
N LEU A 85 -5.22 8.82 -12.76
CA LEU A 85 -5.80 10.12 -13.02
C LEU A 85 -5.82 10.91 -11.72
N VAL A 86 -5.45 12.19 -11.81
CA VAL A 86 -5.63 13.11 -10.68
C VAL A 86 -6.62 14.17 -11.13
N ARG A 87 -7.73 14.27 -10.40
CA ARG A 87 -8.78 15.21 -10.72
C ARG A 87 -8.63 16.43 -9.84
N ASN A 88 -8.58 17.61 -10.47
CA ASN A 88 -8.38 18.85 -9.73
C ASN A 88 -9.72 19.39 -9.23
N ASP A 89 -9.66 20.55 -8.53
CA ASP A 89 -10.82 21.18 -7.94
C ASP A 89 -11.83 21.68 -8.96
N LYS A 90 -11.42 21.79 -10.23
CA LYS A 90 -12.29 22.25 -11.32
C LYS A 90 -12.91 21.09 -12.09
N GLY A 91 -12.70 19.86 -11.64
CA GLY A 91 -13.25 18.69 -12.27
C GLY A 91 -12.46 18.19 -13.47
N ARG A 92 -11.27 18.71 -13.68
CA ARG A 92 -10.40 18.24 -14.76
C ARG A 92 -9.48 17.15 -14.28
N SER A 93 -9.30 16.14 -15.10
CA SER A 93 -8.42 15.02 -14.79
C SER A 93 -7.18 15.06 -15.66
N SER A 94 -6.03 14.85 -15.05
CA SER A 94 -4.77 14.72 -15.76
C SER A 94 -4.19 13.34 -15.46
N THR A 95 -3.54 12.76 -16.48
CA THR A 95 -2.94 11.44 -16.33
C THR A 95 -1.51 11.56 -15.82
N TYR A 96 -1.17 10.76 -14.84
CA TYR A 96 0.18 10.69 -14.31
C TYR A 96 0.67 9.25 -14.35
N GLU A 97 1.88 9.08 -14.82
CA GLU A 97 2.52 7.77 -14.77
C GLU A 97 3.32 7.68 -13.47
N VAL A 98 3.02 6.68 -12.67
CA VAL A 98 3.61 6.54 -11.33
C VAL A 98 4.09 5.12 -11.12
N VAL A 99 4.99 4.97 -10.15
CA VAL A 99 5.46 3.68 -9.67
C VAL A 99 5.01 3.56 -8.22
N LEU A 100 4.51 2.39 -7.83
CA LEU A 100 3.91 2.22 -6.50
C LEU A 100 4.89 2.44 -5.34
N THR A 101 6.18 2.36 -5.59
CA THR A 101 7.20 2.64 -4.56
C THR A 101 7.44 4.13 -4.35
N GLN A 102 6.95 4.98 -5.24
CA GLN A 102 7.03 6.42 -5.05
C GLN A 102 6.12 6.85 -3.91
N THR A 103 6.50 7.94 -3.22
CA THR A 103 5.71 8.46 -2.12
C THR A 103 4.61 9.38 -2.61
N VAL A 104 3.62 9.60 -1.75
CA VAL A 104 2.56 10.58 -2.02
C VAL A 104 3.17 11.96 -2.21
N ALA A 105 4.19 12.31 -1.43
CA ALA A 105 4.86 13.61 -1.57
C ALA A 105 5.43 13.81 -2.97
N GLN A 106 6.00 12.76 -3.55
CA GLN A 106 6.54 12.84 -4.91
C GLN A 106 5.43 13.06 -5.94
N LEU A 107 4.28 12.41 -5.76
CA LEU A 107 3.13 12.66 -6.62
C LEU A 107 2.62 14.08 -6.45
N LYS A 108 2.55 14.57 -5.22
CA LYS A 108 2.09 15.94 -4.95
C LYS A 108 3.00 16.97 -5.63
N GLN A 109 4.30 16.73 -5.67
CA GLN A 109 5.22 17.63 -6.37
C GLN A 109 4.86 17.73 -7.85
N ARG A 110 4.54 16.61 -8.47
CA ARG A 110 4.16 16.61 -9.88
C ARG A 110 2.82 17.31 -10.09
N VAL A 111 1.86 17.06 -9.21
CA VAL A 111 0.55 17.72 -9.27
C VAL A 111 0.72 19.22 -9.07
N SER A 112 1.55 19.62 -8.11
CA SER A 112 1.85 21.03 -7.86
C SER A 112 2.37 21.72 -9.10
N GLN A 113 3.31 21.10 -9.80
CA GLN A 113 3.88 21.67 -11.01
C GLN A 113 2.86 21.75 -12.15
N GLN A 114 2.02 20.72 -12.27
CA GLN A 114 1.03 20.67 -13.33
C GLN A 114 -0.09 21.67 -13.12
N GLU A 115 -0.55 21.81 -11.88
CA GLU A 115 -1.71 22.65 -11.57
C GLU A 115 -1.33 24.07 -11.16
N GLY A 116 -0.05 24.32 -10.88
CA GLY A 116 0.39 25.65 -10.44
C GLY A 116 -0.03 25.99 -9.02
N VAL A 117 -0.26 24.99 -8.17
CA VAL A 117 -0.68 25.16 -6.78
C VAL A 117 0.42 24.63 -5.87
N GLN A 118 0.77 25.38 -4.83
CA GLN A 118 1.79 24.93 -3.88
C GLN A 118 1.34 23.69 -3.13
N GLU A 119 2.30 22.84 -2.78
CA GLU A 119 1.99 21.54 -2.17
C GLU A 119 1.26 21.65 -0.85
N ASP A 120 1.51 22.71 -0.08
CA ASP A 120 0.87 22.91 1.21
C ASP A 120 -0.55 23.48 1.10
N LEU A 121 -1.00 23.79 -0.11
CA LEU A 121 -2.33 24.35 -0.33
C LEU A 121 -3.34 23.32 -0.78
N PHE A 122 -2.94 22.06 -0.89
CA PHE A 122 -3.86 21.00 -1.26
C PHE A 122 -3.44 19.68 -0.63
N TRP A 123 -4.35 18.74 -0.65
CA TRP A 123 -4.04 17.36 -0.28
C TRP A 123 -4.72 16.43 -1.28
N LEU A 124 -4.26 15.18 -1.31
CA LEU A 124 -4.80 14.17 -2.21
C LEU A 124 -5.64 13.18 -1.42
N THR A 125 -6.72 12.71 -2.04
CA THR A 125 -7.54 11.65 -1.47
C THR A 125 -7.75 10.55 -2.50
N PHE A 126 -7.89 9.33 -2.00
CA PHE A 126 -8.24 8.18 -2.83
C PHE A 126 -9.30 7.39 -2.09
N GLU A 127 -10.43 7.18 -2.75
CA GLU A 127 -11.59 6.46 -2.19
C GLU A 127 -12.02 7.08 -0.85
N GLY A 128 -11.99 8.38 -0.77
CA GLY A 128 -12.43 9.11 0.40
C GLY A 128 -11.41 9.19 1.53
N LYS A 129 -10.22 8.65 1.35
CA LYS A 129 -9.19 8.65 2.39
C LYS A 129 -8.08 9.64 2.05
N PRO A 130 -7.66 10.50 3.00
CA PRO A 130 -6.52 11.37 2.77
C PRO A 130 -5.25 10.54 2.56
N MET A 131 -4.43 10.96 1.63
CA MET A 131 -3.16 10.30 1.35
C MET A 131 -2.05 11.00 2.12
N GLU A 132 -1.26 10.24 2.86
CA GLU A 132 -0.19 10.79 3.70
C GLU A 132 1.10 10.90 2.91
N ASP A 133 1.76 12.04 3.04
CA ASP A 133 2.90 12.39 2.20
C ASP A 133 4.04 11.38 2.23
N GLN A 134 4.32 10.81 3.40
CA GLN A 134 5.47 9.94 3.57
C GLN A 134 5.20 8.49 3.20
N LEU A 135 3.96 8.15 2.89
CA LEU A 135 3.63 6.76 2.53
C LEU A 135 3.84 6.51 1.05
N PRO A 136 4.26 5.29 0.68
CA PRO A 136 4.32 4.92 -0.73
C PRO A 136 2.93 4.80 -1.33
N LEU A 137 2.83 5.08 -2.62
CA LEU A 137 1.56 5.02 -3.33
C LEU A 137 0.92 3.63 -3.26
N GLY A 138 1.74 2.59 -3.19
CA GLY A 138 1.24 1.21 -3.10
C GLY A 138 0.42 0.92 -1.86
N GLU A 139 0.55 1.74 -0.81
CA GLU A 139 -0.25 1.56 0.41
C GLU A 139 -1.73 1.83 0.18
N TYR A 140 -2.09 2.49 -0.91
CA TYR A 140 -3.47 2.86 -1.20
C TYR A 140 -4.14 1.96 -2.24
N ASP A 141 -3.45 0.89 -2.65
CA ASP A 141 -4.03 -0.10 -3.57
C ASP A 141 -4.50 0.52 -4.88
N LEU A 142 -3.67 1.41 -5.43
CA LEU A 142 -4.00 2.09 -6.69
C LEU A 142 -4.01 1.12 -7.84
N GLN A 143 -5.02 1.25 -8.70
CA GLN A 143 -5.17 0.43 -9.89
C GLN A 143 -4.95 1.29 -11.14
N PRO A 144 -4.63 0.68 -12.28
CA PRO A 144 -4.49 1.46 -13.51
C PRO A 144 -5.74 2.28 -13.80
N LEU A 145 -5.55 3.54 -14.13
CA LEU A 145 -6.59 4.49 -14.48
C LEU A 145 -7.58 4.80 -13.35
N CYS A 146 -7.21 4.49 -12.09
CA CYS A 146 -8.01 4.95 -10.97
C CYS A 146 -7.87 6.47 -10.81
N THR A 147 -8.80 7.07 -10.06
CA THR A 147 -8.82 8.52 -9.89
C THR A 147 -8.45 8.89 -8.47
N VAL A 148 -7.45 9.76 -8.36
CA VAL A 148 -7.05 10.42 -7.11
C VAL A 148 -7.58 11.84 -7.18
N TYR A 149 -8.11 12.36 -6.09
CA TYR A 149 -8.71 13.69 -6.06
C TYR A 149 -7.79 14.68 -5.39
N MET A 150 -7.63 15.84 -6.03
CA MET A 150 -6.91 16.98 -5.48
C MET A 150 -7.92 17.87 -4.77
N ASN A 151 -7.67 18.16 -3.50
CA ASN A 151 -8.56 18.98 -2.68
C ASN A 151 -7.81 20.21 -2.23
N LEU A 152 -8.36 21.39 -2.47
CA LEU A 152 -7.71 22.64 -2.10
C LEU A 152 -8.00 23.01 -0.67
N ARG A 153 -6.99 23.56 0.01
CA ARG A 153 -7.17 24.17 1.32
C ARG A 153 -7.61 25.61 1.11
N LEU A 154 -8.68 26.00 1.77
CA LEU A 154 -9.17 27.35 1.67
C LEU A 154 -8.26 28.27 2.47
N ARG A 155 -8.05 29.46 1.94
CA ARG A 155 -7.24 30.46 2.58
C ARG A 155 -8.14 31.50 3.26
N GLY A 156 -7.54 32.37 4.04
CA GLY A 156 -8.24 33.49 4.60
C GLY A 156 -9.10 33.18 5.80
N GLY A 157 -8.78 32.12 6.49
CA GLY A 157 -9.48 31.79 7.70
C GLY A 157 -10.78 31.05 7.53
N SER A 158 -11.12 30.69 6.32
CA SER A 158 -12.27 29.83 6.12
C SER A 158 -12.02 28.50 6.78
N ALA A 159 -13.07 27.73 6.92
CA ALA A 159 -12.96 26.43 7.53
C ALA A 159 -11.89 25.61 6.83
N GLU A 160 -10.94 25.15 7.59
CA GLU A 160 -9.95 24.23 7.09
C GLU A 160 -10.61 22.91 6.75
N PRO A 161 -10.12 22.22 5.75
CA PRO A 161 -10.56 20.86 5.56
C PRO A 161 -10.24 20.09 6.82
N PRO A 162 -11.10 19.26 7.17
CA PRO A 162 -10.81 18.45 8.31
C PRO A 162 -9.59 17.65 7.99
N ALA A 163 -8.81 17.95 8.20
CA ALA A 163 -7.93 17.33 7.92
C ALA A 163 -7.31 16.84 8.11
N SER A 164 -7.62 17.49 7.89
CA SER A 164 -7.18 17.18 7.79
C SER A 164 -7.07 16.15 8.26
N ILE A 165 -7.69 15.96 8.32
CA ILE A 165 -7.89 15.07 8.70
C ILE A 165 -7.43 14.31 8.67
#